data_e743a837b4d4e8b1c0241681983544a6
#
_entry.id   e743a837b4d4e8b1c0241681983544a6
#
_cell.length_a   1.000
_cell.length_b   1.000
_cell.length_c   1.000
_cell.angle_alpha   90.00
_cell.angle_beta   90.00
_cell.angle_gamma   90.00
#
_symmetry.space_group_name_H-M   'P 1'
#
loop_
_entity.id
_entity.type
_entity.pdbx_description
1 polymer ?
#
loop_
_entity_poly.entity_id
_entity_poly.type
_entity_poly.pdbx_seq_one_letter_code
_entity_poly.pdbx_strand_id
1 'polypeptide(L)'
;MSLEEGFPNEAAVSQGAVLPILQACGWSTHKTDEVCPEYATQDNQRVDYALLRGGKPLIFIEVKHRLDNDRSLDKGIEQVLNYAYKEGVPVAVLTDGDAWFFYWPAAPEQRYAQRLAQAIRLTRTEPTEAATILRKYLQKSPDLSPTRLRKTIEEAFHLNKLPSLLEEIFQNPTDELVELIEGIAKQRDIDVGKEQIRAFLPQWLKKYKPSDSSPSSSAMLSNTPSTPHASGAPPLSSPPAGLGYYYKGTFYPASVKSDIYFEIISRLIQDYPHFADQFSKESVGNERSYLFRKSEKDQLPEEMREYYERNSKQYREIEQDWLVLANLNDDNKRRKLKQAAEIVELPFDDERGIKVIGF
;
A
#
# COMPACT_ATOMS: atom_id res chain seq x y z
N MET A 1 -24.16 -3.30 15.22
CA MET A 1 -22.99 -2.57 14.74
C MET A 1 -22.24 -3.49 13.82
N SER A 2 -22.15 -3.18 12.54
CA SER A 2 -21.49 -4.03 11.54
C SER A 2 -20.09 -3.46 11.22
N LEU A 3 -19.20 -4.27 10.67
CA LEU A 3 -17.89 -3.81 10.19
C LEU A 3 -18.02 -2.70 9.13
N GLU A 4 -19.11 -2.70 8.36
CA GLU A 4 -19.40 -1.69 7.33
C GLU A 4 -19.76 -0.32 7.91
N GLU A 5 -20.43 -0.29 9.06
CA GLU A 5 -20.82 0.96 9.75
C GLU A 5 -19.65 1.55 10.55
N GLY A 6 -18.60 0.76 10.81
CA GLY A 6 -17.46 1.11 11.64
C GLY A 6 -17.80 1.12 13.13
N PHE A 7 -16.79 1.35 13.94
CA PHE A 7 -16.87 1.39 15.40
C PHE A 7 -16.72 2.82 15.91
N PRO A 8 -17.32 3.19 17.06
CA PRO A 8 -17.26 4.57 17.57
C PRO A 8 -15.91 4.95 18.18
N ASN A 9 -15.10 3.99 18.61
CA ASN A 9 -13.77 4.19 19.23
C ASN A 9 -12.97 2.88 19.28
N GLU A 10 -11.69 2.95 19.67
CA GLU A 10 -10.78 1.79 19.77
C GLU A 10 -11.26 0.68 20.72
N ALA A 11 -11.89 1.05 21.82
CA ALA A 11 -12.47 0.08 22.74
C ALA A 11 -13.61 -0.73 22.08
N ALA A 12 -14.44 -0.08 21.28
CA ALA A 12 -15.49 -0.73 20.52
C ALA A 12 -14.93 -1.63 19.40
N VAL A 13 -13.84 -1.21 18.72
CA VAL A 13 -13.10 -2.07 17.77
C VAL A 13 -12.60 -3.33 18.48
N SER A 14 -11.97 -3.15 19.64
CA SER A 14 -11.44 -4.25 20.43
C SER A 14 -12.53 -5.27 20.79
N GLN A 15 -13.65 -4.79 21.34
CA GLN A 15 -14.75 -5.65 21.79
C GLN A 15 -15.58 -6.25 20.64
N GLY A 16 -15.81 -5.47 19.58
CA GLY A 16 -16.69 -5.84 18.48
C GLY A 16 -16.03 -6.65 17.36
N ALA A 17 -14.71 -6.56 17.23
CA ALA A 17 -13.99 -7.25 16.16
C ALA A 17 -12.76 -8.02 16.66
N VAL A 18 -11.82 -7.37 17.34
CA VAL A 18 -10.52 -7.99 17.65
C VAL A 18 -10.68 -9.20 18.56
N LEU A 19 -11.31 -9.03 19.72
CA LEU A 19 -11.48 -10.13 20.69
C LEU A 19 -12.33 -11.29 20.14
N PRO A 20 -13.46 -11.07 19.43
CA PRO A 20 -14.19 -12.14 18.76
C PRO A 20 -13.36 -12.93 17.75
N ILE A 21 -12.53 -12.27 16.95
CA ILE A 21 -11.63 -12.92 15.99
C ILE A 21 -10.58 -13.76 16.72
N LEU A 22 -9.97 -13.24 17.78
CA LEU A 22 -9.02 -13.99 18.59
C LEU A 22 -9.66 -15.22 19.23
N GLN A 23 -10.90 -15.11 19.72
CA GLN A 23 -11.66 -16.25 20.23
C GLN A 23 -11.92 -17.30 19.15
N ALA A 24 -12.32 -16.88 17.95
CA ALA A 24 -12.50 -17.76 16.79
C ALA A 24 -11.20 -18.44 16.35
N CYS A 25 -10.05 -17.81 16.62
CA CYS A 25 -8.71 -18.37 16.43
C CYS A 25 -8.24 -19.25 17.61
N GLY A 26 -9.07 -19.49 18.64
CA GLY A 26 -8.81 -20.40 19.75
C GLY A 26 -8.13 -19.79 20.98
N TRP A 27 -8.01 -18.45 21.05
CA TRP A 27 -7.46 -17.77 22.21
C TRP A 27 -8.53 -17.55 23.29
N SER A 28 -8.16 -17.73 24.54
CA SER A 28 -9.04 -17.45 25.70
C SER A 28 -8.89 -15.98 26.11
N THR A 29 -9.72 -15.11 25.54
CA THR A 29 -9.63 -13.65 25.73
C THR A 29 -9.90 -13.17 27.15
N HIS A 30 -10.40 -14.04 28.01
CA HIS A 30 -10.59 -13.80 29.45
C HIS A 30 -9.37 -14.20 30.31
N LYS A 31 -8.34 -14.82 29.69
CA LYS A 31 -7.10 -15.21 30.35
C LYS A 31 -5.97 -14.30 29.97
N THR A 32 -5.48 -13.52 30.93
CA THR A 32 -4.40 -12.53 30.70
C THR A 32 -3.04 -13.18 30.43
N ASP A 33 -2.87 -14.46 30.76
CA ASP A 33 -1.69 -15.27 30.40
C ASP A 33 -1.74 -15.81 28.96
N GLU A 34 -2.85 -15.62 28.25
CA GLU A 34 -3.02 -15.94 26.83
C GLU A 34 -3.19 -14.67 25.98
N VAL A 35 -4.12 -13.79 26.37
CA VAL A 35 -4.39 -12.50 25.72
C VAL A 35 -4.23 -11.40 26.76
N CYS A 36 -3.06 -10.78 26.80
CA CYS A 36 -2.75 -9.76 27.76
C CYS A 36 -3.11 -8.38 27.19
N PRO A 37 -4.15 -7.71 27.73
CA PRO A 37 -4.44 -6.33 27.35
C PRO A 37 -3.42 -5.40 27.98
N GLU A 38 -3.19 -4.25 27.35
CA GLU A 38 -2.28 -3.20 27.86
C GLU A 38 -0.92 -3.77 28.28
N TYR A 39 -0.36 -4.68 27.45
CA TYR A 39 0.90 -5.36 27.76
C TYR A 39 2.04 -4.35 27.93
N ALA A 40 2.66 -4.33 29.11
CA ALA A 40 3.78 -3.46 29.40
C ALA A 40 5.08 -4.05 28.83
N THR A 41 5.73 -3.30 27.94
CA THR A 41 7.06 -3.63 27.38
C THR A 41 8.16 -3.29 28.38
N GLN A 42 9.40 -3.74 28.11
CA GLN A 42 10.56 -3.44 28.94
C GLN A 42 10.83 -1.92 29.09
N ASP A 43 10.45 -1.12 28.09
CA ASP A 43 10.58 0.34 28.11
C ASP A 43 9.39 1.05 28.76
N ASN A 44 8.56 0.35 29.52
CA ASN A 44 7.34 0.89 30.17
C ASN A 44 6.33 1.48 29.17
N GLN A 45 6.40 1.11 27.91
CA GLN A 45 5.40 1.41 26.91
C GLN A 45 4.31 0.34 26.95
N ARG A 46 3.18 0.61 26.32
CA ARG A 46 2.07 -0.36 26.31
C ARG A 46 1.65 -0.69 24.88
N VAL A 47 1.31 -1.97 24.67
CA VAL A 47 0.70 -2.48 23.45
C VAL A 47 -0.72 -2.91 23.80
N ASP A 48 -1.70 -2.60 22.96
CA ASP A 48 -3.10 -2.87 23.26
C ASP A 48 -3.35 -4.34 23.61
N TYR A 49 -2.74 -5.27 22.83
CA TYR A 49 -2.80 -6.71 23.15
C TYR A 49 -1.49 -7.42 22.83
N ALA A 50 -1.10 -8.32 23.73
CA ALA A 50 -0.06 -9.31 23.47
C ALA A 50 -0.68 -10.71 23.53
N LEU A 51 -0.46 -11.52 22.50
CA LEU A 51 -0.77 -12.95 22.53
C LEU A 51 0.40 -13.70 23.10
N LEU A 52 0.17 -14.36 24.23
CA LEU A 52 1.22 -15.00 25.03
C LEU A 52 1.16 -16.51 24.94
N ARG A 53 2.31 -17.14 25.03
CA ARG A 53 2.44 -18.58 25.25
C ARG A 53 3.57 -18.88 26.21
N GLY A 54 3.24 -19.54 27.31
CA GLY A 54 4.23 -19.82 28.37
C GLY A 54 4.87 -18.54 28.93
N GLY A 55 4.09 -17.45 29.04
CA GLY A 55 4.54 -16.14 29.53
C GLY A 55 5.37 -15.33 28.55
N LYS A 56 5.58 -15.82 27.31
CA LYS A 56 6.36 -15.11 26.28
C LYS A 56 5.44 -14.54 25.20
N PRO A 57 5.60 -13.27 24.79
CA PRO A 57 4.81 -12.69 23.71
C PRO A 57 5.21 -13.28 22.35
N LEU A 58 4.18 -13.64 21.57
CA LEU A 58 4.31 -14.17 20.22
C LEU A 58 3.85 -13.18 19.18
N ILE A 59 2.81 -12.41 19.47
CA ILE A 59 2.18 -11.46 18.55
C ILE A 59 1.82 -10.22 19.35
N PHE A 60 2.18 -9.06 18.85
CA PHE A 60 1.67 -7.78 19.34
C PHE A 60 0.58 -7.27 18.41
N ILE A 61 -0.49 -6.74 18.98
CA ILE A 61 -1.62 -6.18 18.25
C ILE A 61 -1.86 -4.77 18.77
N GLU A 62 -1.79 -3.81 17.85
CA GLU A 62 -2.18 -2.43 18.08
C GLU A 62 -3.53 -2.19 17.40
N VAL A 63 -4.46 -1.59 18.13
CA VAL A 63 -5.82 -1.32 17.68
C VAL A 63 -5.97 0.17 17.46
N LYS A 64 -6.55 0.56 16.34
CA LYS A 64 -6.89 1.96 16.04
C LYS A 64 -8.38 2.07 15.76
N HIS A 65 -8.94 3.23 16.05
CA HIS A 65 -10.34 3.49 15.74
C HIS A 65 -10.60 3.40 14.23
N ARG A 66 -9.71 3.99 13.43
CA ARG A 66 -9.73 3.96 11.96
C ARG A 66 -8.32 4.05 11.39
N LEU A 67 -8.10 3.31 10.32
CA LEU A 67 -6.85 3.30 9.55
C LEU A 67 -7.11 3.88 8.14
N ASP A 68 -7.87 4.96 8.09
CA ASP A 68 -8.29 5.64 6.87
C ASP A 68 -7.43 6.87 6.54
N ASN A 69 -6.49 7.24 7.41
CA ASN A 69 -5.54 8.32 7.18
C ASN A 69 -4.10 7.91 7.51
N ASP A 70 -3.16 8.44 6.71
CA ASP A 70 -1.73 8.11 6.78
C ASP A 70 -1.12 8.35 8.15
N ARG A 71 -1.53 9.44 8.82
CA ARG A 71 -0.92 9.82 10.09
C ARG A 71 -1.26 8.84 11.22
N SER A 72 -2.48 8.30 11.25
CA SER A 72 -2.87 7.27 12.22
C SER A 72 -2.21 5.93 11.88
N LEU A 73 -2.11 5.61 10.59
CA LEU A 73 -1.45 4.42 10.08
C LEU A 73 0.04 4.44 10.42
N ASP A 74 0.77 5.50 10.03
CA ASP A 74 2.22 5.62 10.25
C ASP A 74 2.59 5.56 11.75
N LYS A 75 1.84 6.28 12.60
CA LYS A 75 2.08 6.24 14.05
C LYS A 75 1.82 4.86 14.64
N GLY A 76 0.74 4.20 14.23
CA GLY A 76 0.41 2.85 14.69
C GLY A 76 1.45 1.83 14.26
N ILE A 77 1.92 1.91 13.01
CA ILE A 77 2.99 1.05 12.47
C ILE A 77 4.30 1.28 13.25
N GLU A 78 4.73 2.53 13.39
CA GLU A 78 5.95 2.87 14.12
C GLU A 78 5.90 2.34 15.56
N GLN A 79 4.79 2.56 16.24
CA GLN A 79 4.59 2.14 17.62
C GLN A 79 4.71 0.62 17.76
N VAL A 80 3.87 -0.15 17.06
CA VAL A 80 3.81 -1.61 17.23
C VAL A 80 5.09 -2.30 16.75
N LEU A 81 5.73 -1.80 15.68
CA LEU A 81 6.96 -2.37 15.16
C LEU A 81 8.16 -2.13 16.08
N ASN A 82 8.28 -0.92 16.65
CA ASN A 82 9.33 -0.63 17.62
C ASN A 82 9.24 -1.53 18.85
N TYR A 83 8.03 -1.72 19.38
CA TYR A 83 7.82 -2.59 20.53
C TYR A 83 8.12 -4.04 20.19
N ALA A 84 7.58 -4.55 19.08
CA ALA A 84 7.79 -5.94 18.66
C ALA A 84 9.27 -6.23 18.38
N TYR A 85 10.00 -5.30 17.75
CA TYR A 85 11.43 -5.46 17.47
C TYR A 85 12.26 -5.56 18.76
N LYS A 86 12.05 -4.64 19.71
CA LYS A 86 12.76 -4.60 20.99
C LYS A 86 12.51 -5.83 21.85
N GLU A 87 11.28 -6.31 21.89
CA GLU A 87 10.88 -7.50 22.64
C GLU A 87 11.18 -8.82 21.89
N GLY A 88 11.67 -8.75 20.65
CA GLY A 88 11.96 -9.92 19.81
C GLY A 88 10.71 -10.69 19.38
N VAL A 89 9.55 -10.01 19.34
CA VAL A 89 8.26 -10.59 18.96
C VAL A 89 8.23 -10.82 17.44
N PRO A 90 7.85 -12.04 17.00
CA PRO A 90 7.95 -12.39 15.57
C PRO A 90 6.98 -11.65 14.65
N VAL A 91 5.78 -11.31 15.14
CA VAL A 91 4.72 -10.71 14.34
C VAL A 91 4.14 -9.50 15.06
N ALA A 92 4.02 -8.38 14.34
CA ALA A 92 3.29 -7.20 14.76
C ALA A 92 2.04 -7.03 13.89
N VAL A 93 0.93 -6.69 14.51
CA VAL A 93 -0.36 -6.50 13.85
C VAL A 93 -0.87 -5.10 14.15
N LEU A 94 -1.35 -4.41 13.13
CA LEU A 94 -2.11 -3.18 13.26
C LEU A 94 -3.50 -3.40 12.67
N THR A 95 -4.55 -3.00 13.38
CA THR A 95 -5.93 -3.23 12.94
C THR A 95 -6.90 -2.15 13.41
N ASP A 96 -7.95 -1.91 12.61
CA ASP A 96 -9.15 -1.16 12.98
C ASP A 96 -10.41 -2.07 13.02
N GLY A 97 -10.18 -3.38 13.06
CA GLY A 97 -11.24 -4.39 13.05
C GLY A 97 -11.65 -4.85 11.66
N ASP A 98 -11.67 -3.98 10.67
CA ASP A 98 -11.86 -4.32 9.25
C ASP A 98 -10.54 -4.58 8.53
N ALA A 99 -9.61 -3.63 8.61
CA ALA A 99 -8.27 -3.77 8.05
C ALA A 99 -7.34 -4.46 9.04
N TRP A 100 -6.60 -5.45 8.55
CA TRP A 100 -5.59 -6.19 9.31
C TRP A 100 -4.29 -6.17 8.54
N PHE A 101 -3.24 -5.58 9.14
CA PHE A 101 -1.91 -5.47 8.60
C PHE A 101 -0.94 -6.28 9.43
N PHE A 102 -0.30 -7.28 8.82
CA PHE A 102 0.69 -8.14 9.46
C PHE A 102 2.08 -7.74 9.02
N TYR A 103 2.92 -7.40 9.98
CA TYR A 103 4.27 -6.92 9.74
C TYR A 103 5.32 -7.89 10.26
N TRP A 104 6.46 -7.93 9.58
CA TRP A 104 7.67 -8.57 10.06
C TRP A 104 8.58 -7.55 10.76
N PRO A 105 8.64 -7.50 12.11
CA PRO A 105 9.39 -6.47 12.85
C PRO A 105 10.88 -6.48 12.57
N ALA A 106 11.46 -7.67 12.31
CA ALA A 106 12.89 -7.87 12.03
C ALA A 106 13.28 -7.70 10.55
N ALA A 107 12.34 -7.28 9.68
CA ALA A 107 12.64 -7.06 8.27
C ALA A 107 13.75 -6.00 8.11
N PRO A 108 14.63 -6.16 7.10
CA PRO A 108 15.81 -5.29 6.92
C PRO A 108 15.46 -3.89 6.42
N GLU A 109 14.21 -3.66 6.01
CA GLU A 109 13.74 -2.38 5.50
C GLU A 109 13.80 -1.27 6.55
N GLN A 110 14.33 -0.10 6.15
CA GLN A 110 14.42 1.07 7.02
C GLN A 110 13.05 1.69 7.32
N ARG A 111 12.15 1.72 6.31
CA ARG A 111 10.81 2.28 6.48
C ARG A 111 9.86 1.24 7.06
N TYR A 112 9.18 1.56 8.13
CA TYR A 112 8.25 0.64 8.80
C TYR A 112 7.14 0.11 7.88
N ALA A 113 6.55 0.97 7.04
CA ALA A 113 5.52 0.57 6.09
C ALA A 113 6.00 -0.51 5.10
N GLN A 114 7.30 -0.53 4.74
CA GLN A 114 7.89 -1.52 3.85
C GLN A 114 8.09 -2.89 4.49
N ARG A 115 7.89 -3.02 5.81
CA ARG A 115 7.96 -4.28 6.55
C ARG A 115 6.64 -5.07 6.53
N LEU A 116 5.66 -4.59 5.76
CA LEU A 116 4.38 -5.26 5.57
C LEU A 116 4.57 -6.62 4.87
N ALA A 117 4.05 -7.66 5.48
CA ALA A 117 4.06 -9.02 4.93
C ALA A 117 2.71 -9.42 4.33
N GLN A 118 1.61 -8.99 4.97
CA GLN A 118 0.26 -9.32 4.54
C GLN A 118 -0.71 -8.22 4.97
N ALA A 119 -1.67 -7.90 4.09
CA ALA A 119 -2.80 -7.02 4.42
C ALA A 119 -4.11 -7.66 3.94
N ILE A 120 -5.17 -7.47 4.72
CA ILE A 120 -6.55 -7.83 4.32
C ILE A 120 -7.52 -6.76 4.82
N ARG A 121 -8.65 -6.64 4.13
CA ARG A 121 -9.86 -5.94 4.60
C ARG A 121 -11.02 -6.90 4.60
N LEU A 122 -11.62 -7.15 5.76
CA LEU A 122 -12.66 -8.17 5.93
C LEU A 122 -13.91 -7.87 5.08
N THR A 123 -14.27 -6.58 4.95
CA THR A 123 -15.42 -6.14 4.12
C THR A 123 -15.15 -6.25 2.62
N ARG A 124 -13.90 -6.44 2.18
CA ARG A 124 -13.50 -6.49 0.76
C ARG A 124 -12.89 -7.83 0.33
N THR A 125 -12.61 -8.71 1.29
CA THR A 125 -12.00 -10.02 1.05
C THR A 125 -13.07 -11.09 1.18
N GLU A 126 -13.01 -12.10 0.33
CA GLU A 126 -13.93 -13.23 0.42
C GLU A 126 -13.80 -13.90 1.82
N PRO A 127 -14.91 -14.25 2.51
CA PRO A 127 -14.89 -14.70 3.90
C PRO A 127 -13.99 -15.92 4.16
N THR A 128 -13.93 -16.89 3.27
CA THR A 128 -13.05 -18.08 3.41
C THR A 128 -11.58 -17.73 3.25
N GLU A 129 -11.26 -16.81 2.36
CA GLU A 129 -9.91 -16.28 2.17
C GLU A 129 -9.47 -15.47 3.39
N ALA A 130 -10.32 -14.56 3.86
CA ALA A 130 -10.06 -13.75 5.06
C ALA A 130 -9.81 -14.65 6.29
N ALA A 131 -10.65 -15.67 6.50
CA ALA A 131 -10.48 -16.62 7.57
C ALA A 131 -9.18 -17.42 7.45
N THR A 132 -8.78 -17.79 6.24
CA THR A 132 -7.52 -18.49 5.97
C THR A 132 -6.31 -17.63 6.33
N ILE A 133 -6.32 -16.36 5.94
CA ILE A 133 -5.24 -15.42 6.24
C ILE A 133 -5.16 -15.15 7.74
N LEU A 134 -6.30 -14.86 8.41
CA LEU A 134 -6.33 -14.65 9.86
C LEU A 134 -5.81 -15.87 10.61
N ARG A 135 -6.26 -17.07 10.27
CA ARG A 135 -5.79 -18.32 10.90
C ARG A 135 -4.32 -18.58 10.67
N LYS A 136 -3.78 -18.26 9.51
CA LYS A 136 -2.36 -18.42 9.19
C LYS A 136 -1.44 -17.79 10.25
N TYR A 137 -1.82 -16.61 10.77
CA TYR A 137 -1.04 -15.86 11.75
C TYR A 137 -1.57 -16.00 13.18
N LEU A 138 -2.90 -15.99 13.35
CA LEU A 138 -3.52 -15.87 14.66
C LEU A 138 -4.01 -17.20 15.25
N GLN A 139 -4.05 -18.32 14.49
CA GLN A 139 -4.55 -19.58 15.01
C GLN A 139 -3.69 -20.10 16.14
N LYS A 140 -4.29 -20.24 17.33
CA LYS A 140 -3.69 -20.92 18.46
C LYS A 140 -3.68 -22.44 18.20
N SER A 141 -2.51 -22.97 17.88
CA SER A 141 -2.31 -24.39 17.61
C SER A 141 -1.20 -24.97 18.50
N PRO A 142 -1.14 -26.29 18.72
CA PRO A 142 -0.11 -26.91 19.57
C PRO A 142 1.31 -26.60 19.12
N ASP A 143 1.54 -26.45 17.83
CA ASP A 143 2.83 -26.17 17.19
C ASP A 143 3.13 -24.68 17.01
N LEU A 144 2.24 -23.78 17.46
CA LEU A 144 2.50 -22.35 17.41
C LEU A 144 3.72 -22.00 18.26
N SER A 145 4.73 -21.43 17.64
CA SER A 145 6.01 -21.09 18.27
C SER A 145 6.61 -19.83 17.63
N PRO A 146 7.53 -19.13 18.33
CA PRO A 146 8.23 -17.98 17.74
C PRO A 146 8.93 -18.32 16.43
N THR A 147 9.54 -19.49 16.34
CA THR A 147 10.26 -19.95 15.13
C THR A 147 9.31 -20.16 13.96
N ARG A 148 8.16 -20.81 14.19
CA ARG A 148 7.14 -20.99 13.15
C ARG A 148 6.58 -19.66 12.68
N LEU A 149 6.24 -18.76 13.60
CA LEU A 149 5.71 -17.44 13.22
C LEU A 149 6.72 -16.61 12.45
N ARG A 150 8.01 -16.63 12.85
CA ARG A 150 9.07 -15.94 12.09
C ARG A 150 9.14 -16.46 10.67
N LYS A 151 9.21 -17.78 10.47
CA LYS A 151 9.24 -18.38 9.15
C LYS A 151 8.00 -18.00 8.33
N THR A 152 6.81 -18.07 8.92
CA THR A 152 5.56 -17.75 8.25
C THR A 152 5.48 -16.28 7.80
N ILE A 153 5.90 -15.35 8.66
CA ILE A 153 5.83 -13.92 8.33
C ILE A 153 6.92 -13.52 7.34
N GLU A 154 8.12 -14.10 7.44
CA GLU A 154 9.23 -13.88 6.52
C GLU A 154 8.90 -14.38 5.11
N GLU A 155 8.36 -15.61 4.98
CA GLU A 155 7.89 -16.15 3.70
C GLU A 155 6.81 -15.24 3.09
N ALA A 156 5.84 -14.81 3.86
CA ALA A 156 4.80 -13.91 3.39
C ALA A 156 5.35 -12.54 2.96
N PHE A 157 6.31 -12.00 3.70
CA PHE A 157 6.99 -10.76 3.38
C PHE A 157 7.72 -10.84 2.02
N HIS A 158 8.45 -11.91 1.77
CA HIS A 158 9.12 -12.10 0.49
C HIS A 158 8.13 -12.31 -0.66
N LEU A 159 7.06 -13.09 -0.43
CA LEU A 159 6.00 -13.29 -1.43
C LEU A 159 5.26 -11.98 -1.77
N ASN A 160 5.07 -11.10 -0.80
CA ASN A 160 4.43 -9.80 -1.02
C ASN A 160 5.24 -8.86 -1.94
N LYS A 161 6.53 -9.13 -2.12
CA LYS A 161 7.41 -8.37 -3.04
C LYS A 161 7.43 -8.90 -4.47
N LEU A 162 6.99 -10.13 -4.68
CA LEU A 162 7.05 -10.76 -6.01
C LEU A 162 6.25 -10.02 -7.09
N PRO A 163 5.05 -9.49 -6.83
CA PRO A 163 4.31 -8.75 -7.86
C PRO A 163 5.11 -7.56 -8.40
N SER A 164 5.71 -6.75 -7.54
CA SER A 164 6.52 -5.60 -7.96
C SER A 164 7.79 -6.04 -8.70
N LEU A 165 8.44 -7.11 -8.26
CA LEU A 165 9.59 -7.68 -8.96
C LEU A 165 9.21 -8.20 -10.36
N LEU A 166 8.08 -8.90 -10.49
CA LEU A 166 7.59 -9.37 -11.78
C LEU A 166 7.22 -8.21 -12.71
N GLU A 167 6.63 -7.14 -12.16
CA GLU A 167 6.39 -5.91 -12.92
C GLU A 167 7.69 -5.33 -13.46
N GLU A 168 8.69 -5.15 -12.62
CA GLU A 168 10.00 -4.63 -13.00
C GLU A 168 10.64 -5.47 -14.11
N ILE A 169 10.67 -6.79 -13.91
CA ILE A 169 11.25 -7.74 -14.88
C ILE A 169 10.49 -7.71 -16.22
N PHE A 170 9.16 -7.60 -16.21
CA PHE A 170 8.37 -7.59 -17.45
C PHE A 170 8.35 -6.23 -18.12
N GLN A 171 8.55 -5.14 -17.38
CA GLN A 171 8.73 -3.81 -17.97
C GLN A 171 10.10 -3.65 -18.61
N ASN A 172 11.14 -4.22 -17.97
CA ASN A 172 12.52 -4.15 -18.41
C ASN A 172 13.13 -5.57 -18.49
N PRO A 173 12.73 -6.39 -19.47
CA PRO A 173 13.16 -7.78 -19.53
C PRO A 173 14.68 -7.91 -19.77
N THR A 174 15.33 -8.70 -18.94
CA THR A 174 16.77 -9.01 -19.09
C THR A 174 17.02 -9.91 -20.31
N ASP A 175 18.26 -9.93 -20.77
CA ASP A 175 18.66 -10.76 -21.91
C ASP A 175 18.40 -12.24 -21.63
N GLU A 176 18.70 -12.70 -20.42
CA GLU A 176 18.50 -14.09 -20.00
C GLU A 176 17.02 -14.50 -20.04
N LEU A 177 16.11 -13.62 -19.59
CA LEU A 177 14.68 -13.89 -19.66
C LEU A 177 14.18 -13.98 -21.09
N VAL A 178 14.64 -13.06 -21.95
CA VAL A 178 14.28 -13.04 -23.37
C VAL A 178 14.79 -14.30 -24.08
N GLU A 179 16.03 -14.73 -23.81
CA GLU A 179 16.61 -15.97 -24.36
C GLU A 179 15.88 -17.22 -23.89
N LEU A 180 15.51 -17.26 -22.61
CA LEU A 180 14.73 -18.36 -22.05
C LEU A 180 13.37 -18.49 -22.77
N ILE A 181 12.65 -17.38 -22.94
CA ILE A 181 11.34 -17.35 -23.61
C ILE A 181 11.48 -17.74 -25.08
N GLU A 182 12.49 -17.21 -25.79
CA GLU A 182 12.76 -17.58 -27.20
C GLU A 182 13.04 -19.09 -27.32
N GLY A 183 13.87 -19.65 -26.44
CA GLY A 183 14.18 -21.07 -26.41
C GLY A 183 12.94 -21.94 -26.18
N ILE A 184 12.07 -21.56 -25.25
CA ILE A 184 10.81 -22.28 -24.98
C ILE A 184 9.85 -22.15 -26.18
N ALA A 185 9.75 -20.95 -26.79
CA ALA A 185 8.92 -20.71 -27.96
C ALA A 185 9.32 -21.63 -29.14
N LYS A 186 10.62 -21.70 -29.44
CA LYS A 186 11.17 -22.58 -30.47
C LYS A 186 10.86 -24.07 -30.22
N GLN A 187 10.91 -24.54 -28.99
CA GLN A 187 10.54 -25.93 -28.65
C GLN A 187 9.05 -26.23 -28.87
N ARG A 188 8.20 -25.20 -28.98
CA ARG A 188 6.75 -25.30 -29.19
C ARG A 188 6.31 -24.87 -30.60
N ASP A 189 7.27 -24.79 -31.54
CA ASP A 189 7.03 -24.34 -32.92
C ASP A 189 6.40 -22.93 -33.01
N ILE A 190 6.71 -22.05 -32.04
CA ILE A 190 6.33 -20.64 -32.04
C ILE A 190 7.52 -19.83 -32.55
N ASP A 191 7.38 -19.24 -33.72
CA ASP A 191 8.42 -18.44 -34.38
C ASP A 191 8.34 -16.99 -33.89
N VAL A 192 9.15 -16.67 -32.88
CA VAL A 192 9.29 -15.29 -32.32
C VAL A 192 10.75 -15.00 -32.03
N GLY A 193 11.19 -13.81 -32.40
CA GLY A 193 12.54 -13.34 -32.12
C GLY A 193 12.65 -12.53 -30.83
N LYS A 194 13.89 -12.32 -30.35
CA LYS A 194 14.19 -11.61 -29.11
C LYS A 194 13.58 -10.21 -29.04
N GLU A 195 13.64 -9.42 -30.11
CA GLU A 195 13.09 -8.07 -30.15
C GLU A 195 11.57 -8.04 -30.03
N GLN A 196 10.91 -9.04 -30.62
CA GLN A 196 9.46 -9.19 -30.50
C GLN A 196 9.06 -9.54 -29.06
N ILE A 197 9.81 -10.42 -28.40
CA ILE A 197 9.60 -10.78 -27.00
C ILE A 197 9.79 -9.56 -26.10
N ARG A 198 10.89 -8.77 -26.29
CA ARG A 198 11.12 -7.54 -25.52
C ARG A 198 9.99 -6.53 -25.66
N ALA A 199 9.48 -6.32 -26.87
CA ALA A 199 8.39 -5.39 -27.11
C ALA A 199 7.04 -5.92 -26.57
N PHE A 200 6.86 -7.23 -26.55
CA PHE A 200 5.60 -7.86 -26.13
C PHE A 200 5.40 -7.86 -24.62
N LEU A 201 6.42 -8.15 -23.80
CA LEU A 201 6.30 -8.31 -22.35
C LEU A 201 5.71 -7.10 -21.63
N PRO A 202 6.18 -5.85 -21.88
CA PRO A 202 5.57 -4.67 -21.28
C PRO A 202 4.12 -4.43 -21.72
N GLN A 203 3.78 -4.76 -22.97
CA GLN A 203 2.42 -4.61 -23.49
C GLN A 203 1.48 -5.65 -22.89
N TRP A 204 1.96 -6.88 -22.75
CA TRP A 204 1.23 -7.96 -22.09
C TRP A 204 0.94 -7.62 -20.63
N LEU A 205 1.93 -7.10 -19.90
CA LEU A 205 1.77 -6.66 -18.53
C LEU A 205 0.69 -5.58 -18.41
N LYS A 206 0.70 -4.55 -19.27
CA LYS A 206 -0.33 -3.51 -19.31
C LYS A 206 -1.73 -4.04 -19.57
N LYS A 207 -1.86 -5.06 -20.41
CA LYS A 207 -3.15 -5.66 -20.79
C LYS A 207 -3.70 -6.60 -19.72
N TYR A 208 -2.82 -7.35 -19.03
CA TYR A 208 -3.20 -8.41 -18.10
C TYR A 208 -2.89 -8.08 -16.64
N LYS A 209 -2.35 -6.90 -16.36
CA LYS A 209 -2.29 -6.42 -14.98
C LYS A 209 -3.75 -6.32 -14.49
N PRO A 210 -4.16 -7.12 -13.48
CA PRO A 210 -5.47 -6.93 -12.89
C PRO A 210 -5.53 -5.50 -12.40
N SER A 211 -6.53 -4.73 -12.85
CA SER A 211 -6.86 -3.47 -12.22
C SER A 211 -7.13 -3.79 -10.74
N ASP A 212 -6.22 -3.38 -9.86
CA ASP A 212 -6.18 -3.58 -8.42
C ASP A 212 -7.42 -4.22 -7.79
N SER A 213 -7.46 -5.54 -7.86
CA SER A 213 -8.16 -6.39 -6.91
C SER A 213 -7.09 -7.24 -6.25
N SER A 214 -7.02 -7.22 -4.92
CA SER A 214 -6.11 -7.99 -4.07
C SER A 214 -5.90 -9.42 -4.59
N PRO A 215 -4.72 -10.05 -4.41
CA PRO A 215 -4.42 -11.33 -5.02
C PRO A 215 -5.35 -12.42 -4.51
N SER A 216 -6.39 -12.72 -5.27
CA SER A 216 -7.15 -13.97 -5.17
C SER A 216 -6.41 -15.04 -5.95
N SER A 217 -5.74 -15.92 -5.24
CA SER A 217 -5.25 -17.20 -5.80
C SER A 217 -6.42 -18.15 -6.03
N SER A 218 -7.24 -17.90 -7.03
CA SER A 218 -8.18 -18.94 -7.52
C SER A 218 -8.94 -18.48 -8.75
N ALA A 219 -8.28 -18.45 -9.91
CA ALA A 219 -8.97 -18.44 -11.19
C ALA A 219 -8.11 -19.12 -12.26
N MET A 220 -7.90 -20.42 -12.09
CA MET A 220 -7.60 -21.31 -13.21
C MET A 220 -8.52 -22.50 -13.10
N LEU A 221 -9.46 -22.57 -14.02
CA LEU A 221 -10.21 -23.70 -14.55
C LEU A 221 -11.72 -23.42 -14.67
N SER A 222 -12.11 -22.84 -15.78
CA SER A 222 -13.30 -23.30 -16.51
C SER A 222 -13.44 -22.52 -17.82
N ASN A 223 -13.06 -23.19 -18.91
CA ASN A 223 -13.42 -22.83 -20.28
C ASN A 223 -14.85 -23.36 -20.59
N THR A 224 -15.75 -22.47 -20.96
CA THR A 224 -16.78 -22.80 -21.95
C THR A 224 -17.21 -21.53 -22.69
N PRO A 225 -17.33 -21.56 -24.01
CA PRO A 225 -17.65 -20.38 -24.82
C PRO A 225 -19.16 -20.18 -24.97
N SER A 226 -19.59 -18.93 -24.90
CA SER A 226 -20.93 -18.55 -25.39
C SER A 226 -20.85 -17.29 -26.24
N THR A 227 -21.42 -17.38 -27.40
CA THR A 227 -21.53 -16.50 -28.56
C THR A 227 -22.22 -15.14 -28.27
N PRO A 228 -22.05 -14.16 -29.16
CA PRO A 228 -22.36 -12.77 -28.90
C PRO A 228 -23.78 -12.37 -29.29
N HIS A 229 -24.38 -11.46 -28.54
CA HIS A 229 -25.48 -10.63 -29.04
C HIS A 229 -25.16 -9.15 -28.84
N ALA A 230 -25.43 -8.43 -29.91
CA ALA A 230 -25.10 -7.03 -30.15
C ALA A 230 -26.00 -6.02 -29.39
N SER A 231 -25.47 -4.81 -29.32
CA SER A 231 -26.15 -3.50 -29.26
C SER A 231 -26.67 -3.01 -27.89
N GLY A 232 -26.08 -1.90 -27.46
CA GLY A 232 -26.57 -1.01 -26.43
C GLY A 232 -25.44 -0.30 -25.72
N ALA A 233 -25.25 1.00 -26.00
CA ALA A 233 -24.33 1.82 -25.24
C ALA A 233 -24.68 1.79 -23.74
N PRO A 234 -23.70 1.57 -22.84
CA PRO A 234 -23.99 1.56 -21.41
C PRO A 234 -24.20 2.99 -20.89
N PRO A 235 -25.15 3.19 -19.96
CA PRO A 235 -25.26 4.44 -19.22
C PRO A 235 -24.03 4.64 -18.33
N LEU A 236 -23.66 5.90 -18.13
CA LEU A 236 -22.59 6.33 -17.22
C LEU A 236 -22.70 5.58 -15.88
N SER A 237 -21.73 4.74 -15.61
CA SER A 237 -21.60 4.01 -14.36
C SER A 237 -21.35 5.00 -13.21
N SER A 238 -22.06 4.78 -12.10
CA SER A 238 -21.84 5.48 -10.84
C SER A 238 -20.34 5.51 -10.47
N PRO A 239 -19.84 6.60 -9.86
CA PRO A 239 -18.43 6.69 -9.49
C PRO A 239 -18.06 5.52 -8.55
N PRO A 240 -16.89 4.89 -8.73
CA PRO A 240 -16.46 3.82 -7.86
C PRO A 240 -16.35 4.35 -6.43
N ALA A 241 -16.97 3.67 -5.48
CA ALA A 241 -16.87 3.95 -4.05
C ALA A 241 -15.47 3.55 -3.57
N GLY A 242 -14.54 4.49 -3.48
CA GLY A 242 -13.17 4.23 -2.99
C GLY A 242 -12.26 5.43 -3.10
N LEU A 243 -11.17 5.40 -2.33
CA LEU A 243 -10.10 6.38 -2.40
C LEU A 243 -9.37 6.25 -3.75
N GLY A 244 -9.10 7.36 -4.43
CA GLY A 244 -8.39 7.35 -5.70
C GLY A 244 -8.50 8.66 -6.46
N TYR A 245 -8.15 8.63 -7.74
CA TYR A 245 -8.25 9.79 -8.60
C TYR A 245 -8.52 9.41 -10.06
N TYR A 246 -9.16 10.31 -10.79
CA TYR A 246 -9.21 10.24 -12.24
C TYR A 246 -8.07 11.06 -12.81
N TYR A 247 -7.45 10.54 -13.85
CA TYR A 247 -6.46 11.22 -14.66
C TYR A 247 -6.72 10.91 -16.14
N LYS A 248 -7.08 11.95 -16.91
CA LYS A 248 -7.40 11.83 -18.35
C LYS A 248 -8.45 10.73 -18.65
N GLY A 249 -9.51 10.67 -17.87
CA GLY A 249 -10.60 9.72 -18.07
C GLY A 249 -10.37 8.33 -17.47
N THR A 250 -9.19 8.04 -16.97
CA THR A 250 -8.85 6.76 -16.32
C THR A 250 -8.88 6.92 -14.81
N PHE A 251 -9.58 6.03 -14.11
CA PHE A 251 -9.59 5.98 -12.65
C PHE A 251 -8.37 5.21 -12.14
N TYR A 252 -7.68 5.79 -11.16
CA TYR A 252 -6.56 5.19 -10.45
C TYR A 252 -6.93 5.08 -8.97
N PRO A 253 -7.13 3.87 -8.46
CA PRO A 253 -7.37 3.65 -7.03
C PRO A 253 -6.11 3.94 -6.25
N ALA A 254 -6.25 4.50 -5.06
CA ALA A 254 -5.13 4.73 -4.15
C ALA A 254 -5.39 4.04 -2.82
N SER A 255 -4.36 3.44 -2.25
CA SER A 255 -4.43 2.84 -0.92
C SER A 255 -4.28 3.89 0.18
N VAL A 256 -3.62 5.01 -0.13
CA VAL A 256 -3.23 6.05 0.82
C VAL A 256 -3.45 7.43 0.20
N LYS A 257 -4.13 8.33 0.93
CA LYS A 257 -4.41 9.70 0.46
C LYS A 257 -3.16 10.49 0.04
N SER A 258 -2.07 10.36 0.80
CA SER A 258 -0.84 11.08 0.50
C SER A 258 -0.25 10.70 -0.85
N ASP A 259 -0.41 9.46 -1.27
CA ASP A 259 0.17 8.96 -2.51
C ASP A 259 -0.52 9.54 -3.75
N ILE A 260 -1.82 9.84 -3.66
CA ILE A 260 -2.58 10.48 -4.76
C ILE A 260 -1.89 11.75 -5.25
N TYR A 261 -1.43 12.61 -4.32
CA TYR A 261 -0.76 13.86 -4.66
C TYR A 261 0.55 13.59 -5.43
N PHE A 262 1.36 12.66 -4.95
CA PHE A 262 2.64 12.33 -5.59
C PHE A 262 2.45 11.62 -6.92
N GLU A 263 1.51 10.69 -7.00
CA GLU A 263 1.22 9.97 -8.24
C GLU A 263 0.71 10.90 -9.35
N ILE A 264 -0.17 11.85 -9.02
CA ILE A 264 -0.64 12.83 -10.00
C ILE A 264 0.52 13.72 -10.46
N ILE A 265 1.35 14.24 -9.54
CA ILE A 265 2.52 15.07 -9.91
C ILE A 265 3.51 14.26 -10.75
N SER A 266 3.79 13.00 -10.38
CA SER A 266 4.65 12.07 -11.14
C SER A 266 4.15 11.89 -12.58
N ARG A 267 2.84 11.61 -12.75
CA ARG A 267 2.24 11.46 -14.09
C ARG A 267 2.31 12.74 -14.91
N LEU A 268 2.11 13.89 -14.26
CA LEU A 268 2.23 15.19 -14.95
C LEU A 268 3.66 15.45 -15.41
N ILE A 269 4.67 15.06 -14.64
CA ILE A 269 6.09 15.14 -15.04
C ILE A 269 6.36 14.23 -16.24
N GLN A 270 5.83 13.01 -16.23
CA GLN A 270 6.02 12.05 -17.31
C GLN A 270 5.30 12.46 -18.61
N ASP A 271 4.07 12.96 -18.49
CA ASP A 271 3.22 13.24 -19.66
C ASP A 271 3.48 14.62 -20.29
N TYR A 272 4.03 15.58 -19.53
CA TYR A 272 4.23 16.96 -19.95
C TYR A 272 5.67 17.41 -19.69
N PRO A 273 6.56 17.38 -20.68
CA PRO A 273 8.00 17.64 -20.50
C PRO A 273 8.35 18.97 -19.84
N HIS A 274 7.51 20.00 -20.01
CA HIS A 274 7.73 21.35 -19.45
C HIS A 274 7.00 21.60 -18.13
N PHE A 275 6.17 20.66 -17.69
CA PHE A 275 5.36 20.83 -16.49
C PHE A 275 6.19 21.07 -15.24
N ALA A 276 7.19 20.22 -15.02
CA ALA A 276 7.99 20.26 -13.80
C ALA A 276 8.73 21.58 -13.63
N ASP A 277 9.33 22.09 -14.71
CA ASP A 277 10.06 23.37 -14.70
C ASP A 277 9.12 24.56 -14.49
N GLN A 278 7.91 24.53 -15.06
CA GLN A 278 6.92 25.59 -14.89
C GLN A 278 6.31 25.52 -13.48
N PHE A 279 5.89 24.34 -13.02
CA PHE A 279 5.32 24.15 -11.70
C PHE A 279 6.31 24.49 -10.59
N SER A 280 7.60 24.17 -10.77
CA SER A 280 8.66 24.56 -9.83
C SER A 280 8.73 26.07 -9.65
N LYS A 281 8.64 26.86 -10.72
CA LYS A 281 8.67 28.32 -10.68
C LYS A 281 7.42 28.93 -10.08
N GLU A 282 6.25 28.39 -10.42
CA GLU A 282 4.96 28.94 -10.03
C GLU A 282 4.48 28.43 -8.65
N SER A 283 5.01 27.32 -8.18
CA SER A 283 4.60 26.69 -6.91
C SER A 283 5.44 27.11 -5.71
N VAL A 284 6.09 28.26 -5.77
CA VAL A 284 6.88 28.82 -4.67
C VAL A 284 5.95 29.44 -3.63
N GLY A 285 6.16 29.09 -2.36
CA GLY A 285 5.53 29.76 -1.20
C GLY A 285 6.57 30.59 -0.45
N ASN A 286 6.15 31.34 0.57
CA ASN A 286 6.94 32.37 1.27
C ASN A 286 8.26 31.87 1.86
N GLU A 287 8.80 30.77 1.75
CA GLU A 287 10.09 30.26 2.25
C GLU A 287 10.34 28.82 1.79
N ARG A 288 9.52 28.27 0.88
CA ARG A 288 9.64 26.87 0.48
C ARG A 288 9.26 26.65 -0.96
N SER A 289 10.03 25.80 -1.64
CA SER A 289 9.68 25.27 -2.96
C SER A 289 8.86 23.99 -2.77
N TYR A 290 7.79 23.84 -3.56
CA TYR A 290 6.94 22.64 -3.53
C TYR A 290 7.44 21.54 -4.46
N LEU A 291 8.24 21.90 -5.47
CA LEU A 291 8.88 20.99 -6.43
C LEU A 291 10.21 21.59 -6.88
N PHE A 292 11.29 20.81 -6.82
CA PHE A 292 12.61 21.22 -7.37
C PHE A 292 13.49 19.98 -7.60
N ARG A 293 14.54 20.15 -8.42
CA ARG A 293 15.52 19.08 -8.66
C ARG A 293 16.48 18.96 -7.47
N LYS A 294 16.70 17.75 -7.01
CA LYS A 294 17.64 17.47 -5.93
C LYS A 294 19.08 17.86 -6.31
N SER A 295 19.45 17.65 -7.56
CA SER A 295 20.74 18.08 -8.14
C SER A 295 20.92 19.59 -8.18
N GLU A 296 19.84 20.38 -8.16
CA GLU A 296 19.85 21.85 -8.23
C GLU A 296 19.58 22.51 -6.88
N LYS A 297 19.58 21.73 -5.76
CA LYS A 297 19.27 22.22 -4.42
C LYS A 297 20.14 23.44 -4.00
N ASP A 298 21.40 23.46 -4.43
CA ASP A 298 22.34 24.53 -4.11
C ASP A 298 22.10 25.83 -4.89
N GLN A 299 21.25 25.77 -5.94
CA GLN A 299 20.81 26.91 -6.74
C GLN A 299 19.53 27.55 -6.20
N LEU A 300 18.89 26.94 -5.21
CA LEU A 300 17.72 27.50 -4.56
C LEU A 300 18.08 28.83 -3.87
N PRO A 301 17.13 29.78 -3.78
CA PRO A 301 17.24 30.94 -2.89
C PRO A 301 17.62 30.51 -1.48
N GLU A 302 18.44 31.33 -0.80
CA GLU A 302 19.03 30.98 0.52
C GLU A 302 17.96 30.54 1.54
N GLU A 303 16.86 31.27 1.66
CA GLU A 303 15.75 30.96 2.56
C GLU A 303 15.12 29.58 2.27
N MET A 304 14.99 29.22 0.97
CA MET A 304 14.43 27.93 0.55
C MET A 304 15.41 26.78 0.79
N ARG A 305 16.70 27.03 0.56
CA ARG A 305 17.77 26.06 0.83
C ARG A 305 17.84 25.76 2.33
N GLU A 306 17.84 26.80 3.18
CA GLU A 306 17.80 26.64 4.64
C GLU A 306 16.55 25.92 5.11
N TYR A 307 15.38 26.22 4.51
CA TYR A 307 14.15 25.51 4.82
C TYR A 307 14.28 24.03 4.46
N TYR A 308 14.80 23.69 3.28
CA TYR A 308 15.04 22.31 2.86
C TYR A 308 16.01 21.58 3.79
N GLU A 309 17.13 22.20 4.15
CA GLU A 309 18.14 21.60 5.04
C GLU A 309 17.55 21.25 6.41
N ARG A 310 16.75 22.16 6.97
CA ARG A 310 16.04 21.94 8.25
C ARG A 310 14.92 20.91 8.15
N ASN A 311 14.32 20.73 6.98
CA ASN A 311 13.09 19.96 6.78
C ASN A 311 13.22 18.90 5.67
N SER A 312 14.42 18.40 5.36
CA SER A 312 14.65 17.46 4.25
C SER A 312 13.76 16.19 4.30
N LYS A 313 13.43 15.74 5.51
CA LYS A 313 12.51 14.61 5.73
C LYS A 313 11.05 14.87 5.31
N GLN A 314 10.69 16.12 5.05
CA GLN A 314 9.37 16.52 4.58
C GLN A 314 9.25 16.53 3.05
N TYR A 315 10.33 16.19 2.35
CA TYR A 315 10.34 16.07 0.90
C TYR A 315 10.42 14.60 0.50
N ARG A 316 9.64 14.24 -0.52
CA ARG A 316 9.66 12.91 -1.14
C ARG A 316 10.25 13.02 -2.54
N GLU A 317 11.24 12.19 -2.82
CA GLU A 317 11.80 12.03 -4.16
C GLU A 317 10.80 11.26 -5.04
N ILE A 318 10.48 11.83 -6.18
CA ILE A 318 9.67 11.23 -7.24
C ILE A 318 10.52 11.23 -8.54
N GLU A 319 9.92 10.90 -9.67
CA GLU A 319 10.55 10.77 -10.99
C GLU A 319 11.80 11.64 -11.22
N GLN A 320 12.88 11.03 -11.73
CA GLN A 320 14.02 11.74 -12.34
C GLN A 320 14.65 12.86 -11.49
N ASP A 321 14.93 12.59 -10.20
CA ASP A 321 15.62 13.57 -9.33
C ASP A 321 14.74 14.74 -8.84
N TRP A 322 13.40 14.66 -8.98
CA TRP A 322 12.49 15.67 -8.47
C TRP A 322 12.12 15.44 -7.00
N LEU A 323 12.24 16.48 -6.20
CA LEU A 323 11.82 16.51 -4.79
C LEU A 323 10.50 17.27 -4.65
N VAL A 324 9.50 16.63 -4.07
CA VAL A 324 8.16 17.19 -3.81
C VAL A 324 7.95 17.35 -2.32
N LEU A 325 7.44 18.51 -1.89
CA LEU A 325 7.08 18.74 -0.49
C LEU A 325 5.90 17.87 -0.08
N ALA A 326 6.13 16.97 0.87
CA ALA A 326 5.19 15.94 1.32
C ALA A 326 4.29 16.42 2.47
N ASN A 327 4.81 17.28 3.35
CA ASN A 327 4.09 17.71 4.54
C ASN A 327 3.09 18.84 4.23
N LEU A 328 2.03 18.49 3.51
CA LEU A 328 0.92 19.38 3.15
C LEU A 328 -0.39 18.79 3.70
N ASN A 329 -1.26 19.63 4.26
CA ASN A 329 -2.63 19.23 4.54
C ASN A 329 -3.43 19.04 3.24
N ASP A 330 -4.61 18.42 3.32
CA ASP A 330 -5.41 18.05 2.16
C ASP A 330 -5.82 19.27 1.31
N ASP A 331 -6.19 20.38 1.95
CA ASP A 331 -6.56 21.63 1.25
C ASP A 331 -5.38 22.19 0.43
N ASN A 332 -4.17 22.15 0.99
CA ASN A 332 -2.97 22.60 0.30
C ASN A 332 -2.60 21.65 -0.86
N LYS A 333 -2.71 20.34 -0.67
CA LYS A 333 -2.51 19.36 -1.75
C LYS A 333 -3.50 19.60 -2.88
N ARG A 334 -4.80 19.75 -2.55
CA ARG A 334 -5.86 20.01 -3.54
C ARG A 334 -5.61 21.31 -4.31
N ARG A 335 -5.22 22.39 -3.61
CA ARG A 335 -4.87 23.66 -4.24
C ARG A 335 -3.66 23.51 -5.19
N LYS A 336 -2.64 22.74 -4.80
CA LYS A 336 -1.47 22.49 -5.64
C LYS A 336 -1.78 21.61 -6.85
N LEU A 337 -2.65 20.62 -6.70
CA LEU A 337 -3.13 19.81 -7.83
C LEU A 337 -3.98 20.62 -8.80
N LYS A 338 -4.80 21.57 -8.30
CA LYS A 338 -5.52 22.50 -9.16
C LYS A 338 -4.57 23.38 -9.96
N GLN A 339 -3.57 23.98 -9.31
CA GLN A 339 -2.53 24.76 -9.96
C GLN A 339 -1.75 23.91 -11.00
N ALA A 340 -1.43 22.66 -10.68
CA ALA A 340 -0.78 21.75 -11.59
C ALA A 340 -1.65 21.42 -12.82
N ALA A 341 -2.94 21.24 -12.64
CA ALA A 341 -3.89 21.01 -13.71
C ALA A 341 -4.01 22.24 -14.65
N GLU A 342 -4.03 23.44 -14.08
CA GLU A 342 -4.07 24.71 -14.84
C GLU A 342 -2.82 24.86 -15.73
N ILE A 343 -1.63 24.51 -15.27
CA ILE A 343 -0.37 24.56 -16.04
C ILE A 343 -0.44 23.68 -17.30
N VAL A 344 -1.07 22.53 -17.21
CA VAL A 344 -1.18 21.57 -18.32
C VAL A 344 -2.52 21.63 -19.05
N GLU A 345 -3.32 22.62 -18.77
CA GLU A 345 -4.66 22.85 -19.35
C GLU A 345 -5.62 21.65 -19.20
N LEU A 346 -5.49 20.88 -18.11
CA LEU A 346 -6.43 19.83 -17.77
C LEU A 346 -7.56 20.37 -16.88
N PRO A 347 -8.81 19.94 -17.11
CA PRO A 347 -9.90 20.28 -16.20
C PRO A 347 -9.64 19.67 -14.81
N PHE A 348 -9.87 20.46 -13.76
CA PHE A 348 -9.76 20.01 -12.38
C PHE A 348 -11.16 19.72 -11.81
N ASP A 349 -11.30 18.72 -10.94
CA ASP A 349 -12.56 18.16 -10.46
C ASP A 349 -13.43 17.52 -11.56
N ASP A 350 -12.86 17.15 -12.67
CA ASP A 350 -13.50 16.51 -13.82
C ASP A 350 -12.75 15.20 -14.15
N GLU A 351 -13.49 14.14 -14.41
CA GLU A 351 -12.93 12.82 -14.71
C GLU A 351 -12.07 12.80 -16.00
N ARG A 352 -12.38 13.69 -16.95
CA ARG A 352 -11.59 13.84 -18.19
C ARG A 352 -10.25 14.54 -17.98
N GLY A 353 -10.05 15.16 -16.85
CA GLY A 353 -8.81 15.80 -16.44
C GLY A 353 -8.23 15.19 -15.18
N ILE A 354 -8.30 15.92 -14.06
CA ILE A 354 -7.87 15.49 -12.74
C ILE A 354 -9.05 15.62 -11.78
N LYS A 355 -9.49 14.48 -11.20
CA LYS A 355 -10.53 14.47 -10.15
C LYS A 355 -10.05 13.58 -9.02
N VAL A 356 -9.96 14.13 -7.83
CA VAL A 356 -9.53 13.40 -6.63
C VAL A 356 -10.76 12.96 -5.84
N ILE A 357 -10.76 11.69 -5.42
CA ILE A 357 -11.82 11.09 -4.62
C ILE A 357 -11.24 10.73 -3.26
N GLY A 358 -11.86 11.26 -2.20
CA GLY A 358 -11.49 10.96 -0.82
C GLY A 358 -10.49 11.93 -0.16
N PHE A 359 -10.18 13.06 -0.79
CA PHE A 359 -9.50 14.19 -0.15
C PHE A 359 -10.52 15.06 0.61
#